data_7d231a6c669b64e602eb9d32eac87c3d
#
_entry.id   7d231a6c669b64e602eb9d32eac87c3d
#
_cell.length_a   1.000
_cell.length_b   1.000
_cell.length_c   1.000
_cell.angle_alpha   90.00
_cell.angle_beta   90.00
_cell.angle_gamma   90.00
#
_symmetry.space_group_name_H-M   'P 1'
#
loop_
_entity.id
_entity.type
_entity.pdbx_description
1 polymer ?
#
loop_
_entity_poly.entity_id
_entity_poly.type
_entity_poly.pdbx_seq_one_letter_code
_entity_poly.pdbx_strand_id
1 'polypeptide(L)'
;MPDRVLLVLATSTGGVGRHVQSLAAGLVQHGFSVTVAGPAGTGRGFAFPTFVDVEIGVRPHPVRDLRALLALRQLAAGVDVVHAHGLRASSLAVLGRGPVVTSWHNAVGGRLGAALERLVARRSAVVLAASPDLAARARTAGGRDVRAGPVAAPPLRSTGDDPGLGAPLVLAVGRLHPQKGYDTLLAALPLFGDAVVAVAGDGPLEGALRAAAPQVRWLGQRDDVADLLVAADVVVLPSRWEARSLTAQEALRAGRPLVATAVGGTPELVRDGAVLVPPGDARALGLAVRALLDDPAAAAAVAARGHAVAATWPTEDDTVDQVAALYRELLG
;
A
#
# COMPACT_ATOMS: atom_id res chain seq x y z
N MET A 1 -4.87 -31.82 11.73
CA MET A 1 -4.60 -31.40 10.34
C MET A 1 -4.22 -29.91 10.43
N PRO A 2 -3.42 -29.37 9.51
CA PRO A 2 -3.18 -27.93 9.51
C PRO A 2 -4.48 -27.16 9.27
N ASP A 3 -4.63 -26.02 9.98
CA ASP A 3 -5.76 -25.11 9.75
C ASP A 3 -5.68 -24.54 8.33
N ARG A 4 -6.83 -24.54 7.65
CA ARG A 4 -6.92 -24.15 6.22
C ARG A 4 -7.40 -22.72 6.11
N VAL A 5 -6.67 -21.92 5.36
CA VAL A 5 -6.92 -20.50 5.16
C VAL A 5 -7.15 -20.20 3.68
N LEU A 6 -8.19 -19.42 3.39
CA LEU A 6 -8.45 -18.86 2.08
C LEU A 6 -8.18 -17.36 2.10
N LEU A 7 -7.12 -16.91 1.44
CA LEU A 7 -6.85 -15.49 1.20
C LEU A 7 -7.56 -15.06 -0.10
N VAL A 8 -8.30 -13.97 -0.07
CA VAL A 8 -9.09 -13.52 -1.24
C VAL A 8 -8.62 -12.13 -1.68
N LEU A 9 -8.29 -12.01 -2.96
CA LEU A 9 -7.88 -10.76 -3.62
C LEU A 9 -8.83 -10.39 -4.75
N ALA A 10 -9.05 -9.09 -4.96
CA ALA A 10 -9.48 -8.55 -6.26
C ALA A 10 -8.25 -8.27 -7.15
N THR A 11 -8.47 -7.74 -8.35
CA THR A 11 -7.38 -7.31 -9.25
C THR A 11 -6.39 -6.43 -8.50
N SER A 12 -5.13 -6.86 -8.46
CA SER A 12 -4.03 -6.14 -7.81
C SER A 12 -2.75 -6.27 -8.62
N THR A 13 -2.02 -5.15 -8.77
CA THR A 13 -0.70 -5.08 -9.42
C THR A 13 0.34 -4.39 -8.55
N GLY A 14 0.02 -4.09 -7.29
CA GLY A 14 0.86 -3.27 -6.40
C GLY A 14 0.96 -3.81 -4.98
N GLY A 15 1.08 -2.90 -4.02
CA GLY A 15 1.39 -3.19 -2.62
C GLY A 15 0.49 -4.22 -1.94
N VAL A 16 -0.82 -4.24 -2.25
CA VAL A 16 -1.73 -5.24 -1.66
C VAL A 16 -1.38 -6.65 -2.12
N GLY A 17 -1.05 -6.84 -3.41
CA GLY A 17 -0.61 -8.13 -3.93
C GLY A 17 0.70 -8.61 -3.29
N ARG A 18 1.69 -7.71 -3.15
CA ARG A 18 2.96 -8.01 -2.44
C ARG A 18 2.72 -8.39 -0.98
N HIS A 19 1.88 -7.64 -0.29
CA HIS A 19 1.52 -7.94 1.10
C HIS A 19 0.89 -9.32 1.24
N VAL A 20 -0.07 -9.68 0.38
CA VAL A 20 -0.72 -11.01 0.43
C VAL A 20 0.25 -12.12 0.03
N GLN A 21 1.19 -11.86 -0.87
CA GLN A 21 2.25 -12.83 -1.21
C GLN A 21 3.13 -13.13 0.01
N SER A 22 3.63 -12.10 0.70
CA SER A 22 4.43 -12.23 1.92
C SER A 22 3.64 -12.93 3.02
N LEU A 23 2.40 -12.50 3.26
CA LEU A 23 1.50 -13.10 4.25
C LEU A 23 1.24 -14.58 3.96
N ALA A 24 0.95 -14.95 2.70
CA ALA A 24 0.70 -16.34 2.33
C ALA A 24 1.92 -17.23 2.57
N ALA A 25 3.10 -16.77 2.20
CA ALA A 25 4.36 -17.50 2.42
C ALA A 25 4.65 -17.67 3.92
N GLY A 26 4.52 -16.61 4.70
CA GLY A 26 4.73 -16.65 6.14
C GLY A 26 3.74 -17.56 6.87
N LEU A 27 2.44 -17.50 6.54
CA LEU A 27 1.42 -18.38 7.12
C LEU A 27 1.70 -19.87 6.85
N VAL A 28 2.22 -20.22 5.67
CA VAL A 28 2.66 -21.60 5.38
C VAL A 28 3.80 -22.01 6.31
N GLN A 29 4.76 -21.13 6.57
CA GLN A 29 5.84 -21.39 7.54
C GLN A 29 5.30 -21.55 8.98
N HIS A 30 4.19 -20.89 9.31
CA HIS A 30 3.46 -21.03 10.60
C HIS A 30 2.56 -22.28 10.67
N GLY A 31 2.60 -23.15 9.65
CA GLY A 31 1.90 -24.42 9.62
C GLY A 31 0.46 -24.37 9.12
N PHE A 32 0.01 -23.25 8.54
CA PHE A 32 -1.29 -23.17 7.87
C PHE A 32 -1.26 -23.75 6.46
N SER A 33 -2.37 -24.32 6.03
CA SER A 33 -2.60 -24.68 4.63
C SER A 33 -3.26 -23.48 3.92
N VAL A 34 -2.51 -22.77 3.09
CA VAL A 34 -2.95 -21.51 2.50
C VAL A 34 -3.30 -21.68 1.02
N THR A 35 -4.50 -21.23 0.66
CA THR A 35 -4.94 -21.04 -0.73
C THR A 35 -5.22 -19.57 -0.97
N VAL A 36 -4.74 -19.03 -2.09
CA VAL A 36 -5.04 -17.65 -2.51
C VAL A 36 -6.01 -17.70 -3.69
N ALA A 37 -7.12 -16.95 -3.60
CA ALA A 37 -8.12 -16.84 -4.66
C ALA A 37 -8.15 -15.40 -5.20
N GLY A 38 -8.12 -15.23 -6.50
CA GLY A 38 -8.18 -13.94 -7.17
C GLY A 38 -8.13 -14.06 -8.68
N PRO A 39 -8.16 -12.92 -9.43
CA PRO A 39 -8.11 -12.95 -10.88
C PRO A 39 -6.79 -13.54 -11.42
N ALA A 40 -6.85 -14.29 -12.51
CA ALA A 40 -5.69 -14.93 -13.15
C ALA A 40 -4.54 -13.94 -13.43
N GLY A 41 -4.87 -12.70 -13.81
CA GLY A 41 -3.87 -11.64 -14.00
C GLY A 41 -3.10 -11.30 -12.73
N THR A 42 -3.76 -11.30 -11.58
CA THR A 42 -3.11 -11.13 -10.27
C THR A 42 -2.26 -12.36 -9.93
N GLY A 43 -2.78 -13.58 -10.16
CA GLY A 43 -2.03 -14.82 -9.92
C GLY A 43 -0.71 -14.92 -10.70
N ARG A 44 -0.67 -14.38 -11.92
CA ARG A 44 0.59 -14.34 -12.72
C ARG A 44 1.60 -13.29 -12.25
N GLY A 45 1.13 -12.26 -11.56
CA GLY A 45 1.98 -11.15 -11.10
C GLY A 45 2.71 -11.41 -9.77
N PHE A 46 2.34 -12.49 -9.05
CA PHE A 46 2.87 -12.79 -7.73
C PHE A 46 3.08 -14.29 -7.55
N ALA A 47 4.13 -14.68 -6.81
CA ALA A 47 4.41 -16.09 -6.47
C ALA A 47 3.57 -16.50 -5.24
N PHE A 48 2.39 -17.07 -5.46
CA PHE A 48 1.56 -17.61 -4.38
C PHE A 48 1.80 -19.11 -4.17
N PRO A 49 1.75 -19.64 -2.92
CA PRO A 49 1.96 -21.06 -2.63
C PRO A 49 0.94 -21.97 -3.36
N THR A 50 -0.32 -21.59 -3.31
CA THR A 50 -1.43 -22.23 -4.03
C THR A 50 -2.38 -21.16 -4.51
N PHE A 51 -2.73 -21.15 -5.80
CA PHE A 51 -3.58 -20.13 -6.38
C PHE A 51 -4.78 -20.74 -7.12
N VAL A 52 -5.95 -20.13 -6.92
CA VAL A 52 -7.20 -20.49 -7.60
C VAL A 52 -7.74 -19.25 -8.31
N ASP A 53 -8.03 -19.40 -9.60
CA ASP A 53 -8.59 -18.30 -10.39
C ASP A 53 -10.06 -18.06 -10.02
N VAL A 54 -10.31 -16.85 -9.49
CA VAL A 54 -11.64 -16.32 -9.19
C VAL A 54 -11.69 -14.87 -9.67
N GLU A 55 -12.44 -14.62 -10.73
CA GLU A 55 -12.49 -13.30 -11.37
C GLU A 55 -13.22 -12.27 -10.50
N ILE A 56 -12.48 -11.43 -9.80
CA ILE A 56 -12.97 -10.32 -8.97
C ILE A 56 -12.39 -9.00 -9.52
N GLY A 57 -13.19 -8.33 -10.36
CA GLY A 57 -12.77 -7.09 -11.00
C GLY A 57 -12.83 -5.87 -10.05
N VAL A 58 -12.17 -4.78 -10.47
CA VAL A 58 -12.16 -3.51 -9.74
C VAL A 58 -13.56 -2.90 -9.63
N ARG A 59 -14.37 -3.02 -10.71
CA ARG A 59 -15.75 -2.51 -10.75
C ARG A 59 -16.75 -3.64 -10.55
N PRO A 60 -17.87 -3.40 -9.84
CA PRO A 60 -18.96 -4.37 -9.73
C PRO A 60 -19.49 -4.79 -11.11
N HIS A 61 -19.79 -6.08 -11.26
CA HIS A 61 -20.43 -6.62 -12.46
C HIS A 61 -21.33 -7.81 -12.10
N PRO A 62 -22.64 -7.73 -12.29
CA PRO A 62 -23.60 -8.69 -11.74
C PRO A 62 -23.28 -10.16 -12.00
N VAL A 63 -23.00 -10.51 -13.26
CA VAL A 63 -22.76 -11.91 -13.66
C VAL A 63 -21.41 -12.40 -13.14
N ARG A 64 -20.34 -11.59 -13.26
CA ARG A 64 -19.01 -11.97 -12.76
C ARG A 64 -18.99 -12.08 -11.25
N ASP A 65 -19.60 -11.12 -10.55
CA ASP A 65 -19.67 -11.11 -9.10
C ASP A 65 -20.49 -12.29 -8.57
N LEU A 66 -21.57 -12.69 -9.25
CA LEU A 66 -22.32 -13.91 -8.89
C LEU A 66 -21.47 -15.17 -9.06
N ARG A 67 -20.75 -15.31 -10.18
CA ARG A 67 -19.84 -16.45 -10.40
C ARG A 67 -18.73 -16.49 -9.36
N ALA A 68 -18.11 -15.35 -9.07
CA ALA A 68 -17.08 -15.22 -8.03
C ALA A 68 -17.64 -15.61 -6.65
N LEU A 69 -18.84 -15.14 -6.30
CA LEU A 69 -19.50 -15.49 -5.03
C LEU A 69 -19.74 -17.00 -4.90
N LEU A 70 -20.22 -17.65 -5.96
CA LEU A 70 -20.45 -19.09 -5.94
C LEU A 70 -19.13 -19.86 -5.80
N ALA A 71 -18.09 -19.47 -6.53
CA ALA A 71 -16.75 -20.05 -6.41
C ALA A 71 -16.17 -19.85 -4.99
N LEU A 72 -16.25 -18.63 -4.45
CA LEU A 72 -15.79 -18.36 -3.08
C LEU A 72 -16.56 -19.15 -2.02
N ARG A 73 -17.88 -19.36 -2.19
CA ARG A 73 -18.67 -20.19 -1.27
C ARG A 73 -18.25 -21.67 -1.31
N GLN A 74 -17.91 -22.17 -2.50
CA GLN A 74 -17.42 -23.54 -2.65
C GLN A 74 -16.04 -23.69 -1.99
N LEU A 75 -15.12 -22.74 -2.22
CA LEU A 75 -13.79 -22.74 -1.60
C LEU A 75 -13.90 -22.60 -0.06
N ALA A 76 -14.76 -21.69 0.41
CA ALA A 76 -14.97 -21.45 1.84
C ALA A 76 -15.53 -22.65 2.59
N ALA A 77 -16.24 -23.57 1.92
CA ALA A 77 -16.73 -24.79 2.55
C ALA A 77 -15.60 -25.76 2.95
N GLY A 78 -14.42 -25.58 2.38
CA GLY A 78 -13.25 -26.42 2.62
C GLY A 78 -12.17 -25.78 3.50
N VAL A 79 -12.41 -24.60 4.11
CA VAL A 79 -11.42 -23.86 4.91
C VAL A 79 -11.99 -23.44 6.25
N ASP A 80 -11.10 -23.15 7.18
CA ASP A 80 -11.45 -22.81 8.56
C ASP A 80 -11.55 -21.29 8.74
N VAL A 81 -10.75 -20.49 7.98
CA VAL A 81 -10.80 -19.03 7.97
C VAL A 81 -10.76 -18.50 6.53
N VAL A 82 -11.58 -17.48 6.25
CA VAL A 82 -11.50 -16.68 5.02
C VAL A 82 -10.97 -15.30 5.36
N HIS A 83 -9.90 -14.85 4.68
CA HIS A 83 -9.35 -13.51 4.85
C HIS A 83 -9.33 -12.77 3.52
N ALA A 84 -10.14 -11.73 3.41
CA ALA A 84 -10.29 -10.95 2.17
C ALA A 84 -9.58 -9.59 2.27
N HIS A 85 -8.84 -9.24 1.22
CA HIS A 85 -8.04 -8.02 1.15
C HIS A 85 -8.66 -6.99 0.20
N GLY A 86 -8.98 -5.81 0.76
CA GLY A 86 -9.63 -4.71 0.07
C GLY A 86 -11.13 -4.87 -0.09
N LEU A 87 -11.86 -3.74 -0.26
CA LEU A 87 -13.32 -3.70 -0.18
C LEU A 87 -14.03 -4.60 -1.21
N ARG A 88 -13.47 -4.73 -2.43
CA ARG A 88 -14.09 -5.54 -3.48
C ARG A 88 -14.08 -7.04 -3.16
N ALA A 89 -12.92 -7.58 -2.78
CA ALA A 89 -12.81 -8.97 -2.35
C ALA A 89 -13.65 -9.23 -1.11
N SER A 90 -13.54 -8.32 -0.12
CA SER A 90 -14.29 -8.39 1.13
C SER A 90 -15.80 -8.40 0.92
N SER A 91 -16.34 -7.58 0.00
CA SER A 91 -17.79 -7.51 -0.25
C SER A 91 -18.39 -8.81 -0.76
N LEU A 92 -17.61 -9.64 -1.45
CA LEU A 92 -18.04 -10.97 -1.90
C LEU A 92 -17.79 -12.03 -0.81
N ALA A 93 -16.63 -11.98 -0.15
CA ALA A 93 -16.27 -12.95 0.87
C ALA A 93 -17.25 -12.96 2.06
N VAL A 94 -17.69 -11.78 2.55
CA VAL A 94 -18.63 -11.67 3.68
C VAL A 94 -20.05 -12.16 3.36
N LEU A 95 -20.35 -12.50 2.10
CA LEU A 95 -21.58 -13.15 1.69
C LEU A 95 -21.45 -14.69 1.69
N GLY A 96 -20.27 -15.20 2.00
CA GLY A 96 -19.95 -16.61 2.14
C GLY A 96 -20.37 -17.21 3.48
N ARG A 97 -19.72 -18.30 3.89
CA ARG A 97 -19.90 -19.00 5.16
C ARG A 97 -18.61 -18.92 5.98
N GLY A 98 -18.75 -19.08 7.30
CA GLY A 98 -17.64 -19.10 8.25
C GLY A 98 -17.15 -17.72 8.69
N PRO A 99 -16.15 -17.66 9.58
CA PRO A 99 -15.55 -16.41 10.01
C PRO A 99 -14.78 -15.75 8.87
N VAL A 100 -15.08 -14.48 8.60
CA VAL A 100 -14.39 -13.70 7.59
C VAL A 100 -13.60 -12.58 8.25
N VAL A 101 -12.29 -12.62 8.09
CA VAL A 101 -11.40 -11.49 8.38
C VAL A 101 -11.31 -10.62 7.14
N THR A 102 -11.33 -9.31 7.32
CA THR A 102 -11.20 -8.38 6.18
C THR A 102 -10.11 -7.36 6.44
N SER A 103 -9.16 -7.22 5.52
CA SER A 103 -8.14 -6.17 5.55
C SER A 103 -8.52 -4.98 4.69
N TRP A 104 -8.59 -3.81 5.31
CA TRP A 104 -8.90 -2.57 4.64
C TRP A 104 -7.61 -1.82 4.30
N HIS A 105 -7.32 -1.69 3.00
CA HIS A 105 -6.11 -1.07 2.48
C HIS A 105 -6.36 0.27 1.80
N ASN A 106 -7.62 0.57 1.43
CA ASN A 106 -8.02 1.77 0.71
C ASN A 106 -9.38 2.26 1.18
N ALA A 107 -9.56 3.58 1.21
CA ALA A 107 -10.87 4.18 1.34
C ALA A 107 -11.58 4.19 -0.03
N VAL A 108 -12.88 3.89 -0.04
CA VAL A 108 -13.71 4.00 -1.24
C VAL A 108 -14.72 5.12 -1.04
N GLY A 109 -14.77 6.03 -2.02
CA GLY A 109 -15.68 7.16 -1.98
C GLY A 109 -17.08 6.84 -2.53
N GLY A 110 -18.02 7.78 -2.32
CA GLY A 110 -19.37 7.74 -2.87
C GLY A 110 -20.34 6.86 -2.07
N ARG A 111 -21.64 6.99 -2.41
CA ARG A 111 -22.74 6.32 -1.69
C ARG A 111 -22.65 4.78 -1.77
N LEU A 112 -22.28 4.25 -2.93
CA LEU A 112 -22.09 2.80 -3.11
C LEU A 112 -20.92 2.28 -2.28
N GLY A 113 -19.78 3.01 -2.28
CA GLY A 113 -18.64 2.67 -1.44
C GLY A 113 -19.02 2.60 0.03
N ALA A 114 -19.71 3.60 0.54
CA ALA A 114 -20.20 3.63 1.93
C ALA A 114 -21.17 2.47 2.25
N ALA A 115 -22.03 2.08 1.31
CA ALA A 115 -22.92 0.94 1.49
C ALA A 115 -22.14 -0.39 1.57
N LEU A 116 -21.15 -0.57 0.72
CA LEU A 116 -20.26 -1.75 0.75
C LEU A 116 -19.41 -1.78 2.02
N GLU A 117 -18.88 -0.65 2.47
CA GLU A 117 -18.16 -0.55 3.75
C GLU A 117 -19.02 -0.99 4.93
N ARG A 118 -20.30 -0.55 4.98
CA ARG A 118 -21.24 -0.98 6.01
C ARG A 118 -21.53 -2.48 5.96
N LEU A 119 -21.72 -3.03 4.76
CA LEU A 119 -21.95 -4.46 4.58
C LEU A 119 -20.74 -5.26 5.10
N VAL A 120 -19.56 -4.89 4.66
CA VAL A 120 -18.30 -5.56 5.02
C VAL A 120 -18.04 -5.42 6.52
N ALA A 121 -18.05 -4.20 7.06
CA ALA A 121 -17.78 -3.96 8.47
C ALA A 121 -18.69 -4.75 9.41
N ARG A 122 -20.01 -4.81 9.12
CA ARG A 122 -20.99 -5.50 9.96
C ARG A 122 -20.93 -7.02 9.88
N ARG A 123 -20.43 -7.57 8.78
CA ARG A 123 -20.37 -9.02 8.54
C ARG A 123 -18.99 -9.64 8.75
N SER A 124 -17.96 -8.82 8.87
CA SER A 124 -16.63 -9.32 9.23
C SER A 124 -16.61 -9.78 10.68
N ALA A 125 -15.96 -10.91 10.93
CA ALA A 125 -15.61 -11.31 12.29
C ALA A 125 -14.60 -10.33 12.88
N VAL A 126 -13.56 -9.99 12.09
CA VAL A 126 -12.57 -8.96 12.42
C VAL A 126 -12.28 -8.11 11.20
N VAL A 127 -12.13 -6.80 11.40
CA VAL A 127 -11.60 -5.86 10.41
C VAL A 127 -10.18 -5.47 10.80
N LEU A 128 -9.22 -5.76 9.95
CA LEU A 128 -7.85 -5.28 10.05
C LEU A 128 -7.71 -3.99 9.22
N ALA A 129 -7.42 -2.88 9.87
CA ALA A 129 -7.29 -1.58 9.22
C ALA A 129 -5.82 -1.18 9.08
N ALA A 130 -5.39 -0.86 7.86
CA ALA A 130 -3.99 -0.51 7.57
C ALA A 130 -3.60 0.89 8.10
N SER A 131 -4.58 1.71 8.50
CA SER A 131 -4.37 3.05 9.04
C SER A 131 -5.48 3.46 10.00
N PRO A 132 -5.25 4.45 10.90
CA PRO A 132 -6.24 4.89 11.88
C PRO A 132 -7.51 5.46 11.28
N ASP A 133 -7.41 6.19 10.16
CA ASP A 133 -8.57 6.73 9.44
C ASP A 133 -9.44 5.59 8.87
N LEU A 134 -8.83 4.52 8.35
CA LEU A 134 -9.55 3.31 7.95
C LEU A 134 -10.18 2.60 9.14
N ALA A 135 -9.50 2.53 10.29
CA ALA A 135 -10.06 1.96 11.51
C ALA A 135 -11.28 2.76 12.00
N ALA A 136 -11.19 4.10 11.99
CA ALA A 136 -12.31 4.98 12.33
C ALA A 136 -13.49 4.79 11.37
N ARG A 137 -13.22 4.71 10.06
CA ARG A 137 -14.25 4.42 9.03
C ARG A 137 -14.92 3.07 9.26
N ALA A 138 -14.15 2.02 9.54
CA ALA A 138 -14.68 0.68 9.79
C ALA A 138 -15.60 0.66 11.03
N ARG A 139 -15.20 1.33 12.12
CA ARG A 139 -16.04 1.48 13.31
C ARG A 139 -17.35 2.26 13.03
N THR A 140 -17.24 3.39 12.32
CA THR A 140 -18.41 4.17 11.88
C THR A 140 -19.33 3.37 10.96
N ALA A 141 -18.79 2.48 10.14
CA ALA A 141 -19.54 1.58 9.28
C ALA A 141 -20.22 0.42 10.05
N GLY A 142 -19.92 0.24 11.34
CA GLY A 142 -20.53 -0.75 12.22
C GLY A 142 -19.68 -2.01 12.44
N GLY A 143 -18.36 -1.93 12.21
CA GLY A 143 -17.41 -2.98 12.57
C GLY A 143 -17.36 -3.18 14.08
N ARG A 144 -17.53 -4.43 14.53
CA ARG A 144 -17.59 -4.78 15.97
C ARG A 144 -16.20 -5.01 16.54
N ASP A 145 -15.36 -5.71 15.82
CA ASP A 145 -13.96 -5.92 16.15
C ASP A 145 -13.10 -5.30 15.04
N VAL A 146 -12.48 -4.16 15.35
CA VAL A 146 -11.64 -3.40 14.42
C VAL A 146 -10.27 -3.22 15.06
N ARG A 147 -9.29 -3.90 14.48
CA ARG A 147 -7.90 -3.94 14.94
C ARG A 147 -6.96 -3.27 13.94
N ALA A 148 -5.79 -2.85 14.43
CA ALA A 148 -4.72 -2.43 13.52
C ALA A 148 -4.22 -3.63 12.71
N GLY A 149 -4.08 -3.44 11.40
CA GLY A 149 -3.51 -4.43 10.47
C GLY A 149 -2.45 -3.76 9.62
N PRO A 150 -1.27 -3.44 10.19
CA PRO A 150 -0.24 -2.73 9.47
C PRO A 150 0.29 -3.56 8.30
N VAL A 151 0.48 -2.90 7.17
CA VAL A 151 1.16 -3.46 6.00
C VAL A 151 2.61 -3.04 6.08
N ALA A 152 3.52 -4.00 6.30
CA ALA A 152 4.95 -3.74 6.28
C ALA A 152 5.45 -3.69 4.83
N ALA A 153 6.37 -2.78 4.53
CA ALA A 153 7.13 -2.83 3.29
C ALA A 153 8.19 -3.94 3.39
N PRO A 154 8.45 -4.68 2.31
CA PRO A 154 9.54 -5.65 2.29
C PRO A 154 10.90 -4.97 2.54
N PRO A 155 11.90 -5.72 3.01
CA PRO A 155 13.25 -5.19 3.16
C PRO A 155 13.79 -4.71 1.81
N LEU A 156 14.32 -3.49 1.78
CA LEU A 156 15.03 -2.97 0.62
C LEU A 156 16.41 -3.61 0.53
N ARG A 157 16.77 -4.05 -0.67
CA ARG A 157 18.10 -4.55 -0.99
C ARG A 157 18.67 -3.69 -2.12
N SER A 158 19.50 -2.71 -1.75
CA SER A 158 20.29 -1.95 -2.73
C SER A 158 21.46 -2.80 -3.19
N THR A 159 21.77 -2.74 -4.47
CA THR A 159 23.00 -3.32 -5.05
C THR A 159 24.20 -2.39 -4.85
N GLY A 160 23.94 -1.11 -4.59
CA GLY A 160 24.92 -0.05 -4.50
C GLY A 160 25.27 0.55 -5.86
N ASP A 161 24.56 0.17 -6.92
CA ASP A 161 24.77 0.72 -8.25
C ASP A 161 24.26 2.15 -8.36
N ASP A 162 25.04 3.03 -9.00
CA ASP A 162 24.57 4.37 -9.33
C ASP A 162 23.56 4.32 -10.49
N PRO A 163 22.32 4.79 -10.29
CA PRO A 163 21.33 4.81 -11.37
C PRO A 163 21.63 5.85 -12.48
N GLY A 164 22.69 6.66 -12.34
CA GLY A 164 23.17 7.59 -13.36
C GLY A 164 22.22 8.77 -13.63
N LEU A 165 21.46 9.21 -12.63
CA LEU A 165 20.45 10.27 -12.81
C LEU A 165 20.98 11.69 -12.62
N GLY A 166 22.13 11.85 -11.95
CA GLY A 166 22.72 13.14 -11.56
C GLY A 166 22.20 13.65 -10.21
N ALA A 167 22.84 14.72 -9.70
CA ALA A 167 22.57 15.31 -8.40
C ALA A 167 22.48 16.85 -8.49
N PRO A 168 21.71 17.51 -7.59
CA PRO A 168 20.87 16.91 -6.58
C PRO A 168 19.64 16.22 -7.19
N LEU A 169 19.21 15.10 -6.61
CA LEU A 169 18.12 14.25 -7.11
C LEU A 169 16.88 14.31 -6.21
N VAL A 170 15.76 14.74 -6.78
CA VAL A 170 14.43 14.64 -6.17
C VAL A 170 13.70 13.45 -6.79
N LEU A 171 13.37 12.46 -5.98
CA LEU A 171 12.76 11.22 -6.43
C LEU A 171 11.31 11.08 -5.97
N ALA A 172 10.42 10.72 -6.87
CA ALA A 172 9.08 10.23 -6.53
C ALA A 172 8.89 8.80 -7.05
N VAL A 173 8.35 7.91 -6.22
CA VAL A 173 8.10 6.51 -6.59
C VAL A 173 6.64 6.16 -6.38
N GLY A 174 6.00 5.59 -7.39
CA GLY A 174 4.64 5.10 -7.26
C GLY A 174 3.88 5.10 -8.57
N ARG A 175 2.72 4.45 -8.54
CA ARG A 175 1.84 4.33 -9.69
C ARG A 175 1.37 5.70 -10.20
N LEU A 176 1.42 5.95 -11.49
CA LEU A 176 0.98 7.20 -12.13
C LEU A 176 -0.56 7.26 -12.18
N HIS A 177 -1.15 7.55 -11.02
CA HIS A 177 -2.59 7.54 -10.77
C HIS A 177 -3.01 8.85 -10.05
N PRO A 178 -4.24 9.36 -10.23
CA PRO A 178 -4.70 10.61 -9.58
C PRO A 178 -4.48 10.67 -8.07
N GLN A 179 -4.59 9.53 -7.37
CA GLN A 179 -4.35 9.43 -5.94
C GLN A 179 -2.95 9.88 -5.52
N LYS A 180 -1.93 9.68 -6.39
CA LYS A 180 -0.52 9.98 -6.08
C LYS A 180 -0.15 11.45 -6.24
N GLY A 181 -1.04 12.30 -6.78
CA GLY A 181 -0.90 13.76 -6.75
C GLY A 181 0.29 14.29 -7.55
N TYR A 182 0.68 13.62 -8.63
CA TYR A 182 1.81 14.07 -9.47
C TYR A 182 1.60 15.45 -10.09
N ASP A 183 0.36 15.89 -10.27
CA ASP A 183 0.03 17.27 -10.67
C ASP A 183 0.54 18.31 -9.65
N THR A 184 0.46 18.00 -8.35
CA THR A 184 1.04 18.85 -7.29
C THR A 184 2.57 18.85 -7.38
N LEU A 185 3.20 17.71 -7.64
CA LEU A 185 4.65 17.64 -7.87
C LEU A 185 5.06 18.51 -9.06
N LEU A 186 4.37 18.36 -10.20
CA LEU A 186 4.70 19.14 -11.40
C LEU A 186 4.52 20.63 -11.21
N ALA A 187 3.52 21.07 -10.47
CA ALA A 187 3.33 22.48 -10.13
C ALA A 187 4.40 23.02 -9.16
N ALA A 188 5.09 22.15 -8.42
CA ALA A 188 6.17 22.52 -7.51
C ALA A 188 7.56 22.61 -8.18
N LEU A 189 7.73 22.05 -9.39
CA LEU A 189 9.02 21.99 -10.13
C LEU A 189 9.79 23.33 -10.17
N PRO A 190 9.15 24.48 -10.43
CA PRO A 190 9.87 25.75 -10.49
C PRO A 190 10.60 26.14 -9.20
N LEU A 191 10.24 25.52 -8.07
CA LEU A 191 10.84 25.80 -6.76
C LEU A 191 12.01 24.86 -6.43
N PHE A 192 12.27 23.83 -7.24
CA PHE A 192 13.35 22.86 -6.97
C PHE A 192 14.74 23.32 -7.45
N GLY A 193 14.83 24.47 -8.14
CA GLY A 193 16.08 24.97 -8.71
C GLY A 193 16.60 24.05 -9.82
N ASP A 194 17.89 23.73 -9.78
CA ASP A 194 18.57 22.90 -10.80
C ASP A 194 18.51 21.38 -10.47
N ALA A 195 17.73 20.99 -9.48
CA ALA A 195 17.62 19.59 -9.11
C ALA A 195 17.02 18.74 -10.24
N VAL A 196 17.60 17.57 -10.45
CA VAL A 196 17.02 16.55 -11.33
C VAL A 196 15.80 15.97 -10.64
N VAL A 197 14.67 15.95 -11.33
CA VAL A 197 13.46 15.32 -10.83
C VAL A 197 13.23 14.02 -11.58
N ALA A 198 13.18 12.91 -10.85
CA ALA A 198 12.91 11.59 -11.40
C ALA A 198 11.63 10.99 -10.81
N VAL A 199 10.88 10.30 -11.66
CA VAL A 199 9.64 9.60 -11.28
C VAL A 199 9.72 8.14 -11.73
N ALA A 200 9.72 7.21 -10.78
CA ALA A 200 9.68 5.78 -11.02
C ALA A 200 8.26 5.22 -10.82
N GLY A 201 7.75 4.55 -11.81
CA GLY A 201 6.43 3.94 -11.84
C GLY A 201 5.73 4.16 -13.17
N ASP A 202 4.65 3.44 -13.36
CA ASP A 202 3.77 3.49 -14.53
C ASP A 202 2.31 3.75 -14.11
N GLY A 203 1.42 3.92 -15.07
CA GLY A 203 0.00 4.05 -14.79
C GLY A 203 -0.79 4.86 -15.82
N PRO A 204 -2.10 4.99 -15.58
CA PRO A 204 -3.02 5.58 -16.57
C PRO A 204 -2.76 7.06 -16.89
N LEU A 205 -2.01 7.77 -16.05
CA LEU A 205 -1.66 9.18 -16.28
C LEU A 205 -0.33 9.38 -17.00
N GLU A 206 0.42 8.33 -17.34
CA GLU A 206 1.79 8.43 -17.86
C GLU A 206 1.89 9.35 -19.07
N GLY A 207 1.08 9.14 -20.10
CA GLY A 207 1.12 9.97 -21.31
C GLY A 207 0.84 11.44 -21.04
N ALA A 208 -0.14 11.75 -20.20
CA ALA A 208 -0.49 13.12 -19.85
C ALA A 208 0.61 13.82 -19.01
N LEU A 209 1.19 13.10 -18.04
CA LEU A 209 2.25 13.64 -17.18
C LEU A 209 3.56 13.88 -17.96
N ARG A 210 3.95 12.94 -18.82
CA ARG A 210 5.13 13.10 -19.69
C ARG A 210 4.99 14.29 -20.64
N ALA A 211 3.80 14.47 -21.22
CA ALA A 211 3.53 15.62 -22.10
C ALA A 211 3.55 16.96 -21.34
N ALA A 212 3.05 16.97 -20.08
CA ALA A 212 3.01 18.18 -19.26
C ALA A 212 4.38 18.60 -18.70
N ALA A 213 5.31 17.66 -18.50
CA ALA A 213 6.63 17.93 -17.93
C ALA A 213 7.72 17.05 -18.59
N PRO A 214 8.13 17.37 -19.83
CA PRO A 214 9.15 16.59 -20.56
C PRO A 214 10.55 16.68 -19.91
N GLN A 215 10.81 17.68 -19.06
CA GLN A 215 12.06 17.84 -18.33
C GLN A 215 12.22 16.85 -17.17
N VAL A 216 11.14 16.20 -16.68
CA VAL A 216 11.18 15.19 -15.64
C VAL A 216 11.74 13.88 -16.22
N ARG A 217 12.58 13.20 -15.46
CA ARG A 217 13.10 11.86 -15.79
C ARG A 217 12.02 10.81 -15.46
N TRP A 218 11.19 10.49 -16.44
CA TRP A 218 10.15 9.46 -16.32
C TRP A 218 10.76 8.08 -16.53
N LEU A 219 11.01 7.32 -15.46
CA LEU A 219 11.78 6.07 -15.48
C LEU A 219 10.92 4.84 -15.85
N GLY A 220 9.58 4.97 -15.85
CA GLY A 220 8.70 3.80 -15.98
C GLY A 220 8.77 2.88 -14.75
N GLN A 221 8.32 1.65 -14.91
CA GLN A 221 8.44 0.64 -13.86
C GLN A 221 9.91 0.24 -13.68
N ARG A 222 10.36 0.17 -12.41
CA ARG A 222 11.75 -0.12 -12.03
C ARG A 222 11.79 -1.23 -11.00
N ASP A 223 12.78 -2.10 -11.10
CA ASP A 223 13.06 -3.16 -10.13
C ASP A 223 14.17 -2.76 -9.15
N ASP A 224 14.98 -1.75 -9.49
CA ASP A 224 16.06 -1.17 -8.71
C ASP A 224 15.63 0.02 -7.84
N VAL A 225 14.39 0.03 -7.35
CA VAL A 225 13.86 1.12 -6.52
C VAL A 225 14.73 1.38 -5.28
N ALA A 226 15.37 0.35 -4.74
CA ALA A 226 16.29 0.49 -3.61
C ALA A 226 17.50 1.38 -3.96
N ASP A 227 18.10 1.21 -5.14
CA ASP A 227 19.24 1.99 -5.60
C ASP A 227 18.82 3.43 -5.94
N LEU A 228 17.65 3.59 -6.57
CA LEU A 228 17.06 4.92 -6.79
C LEU A 228 16.83 5.69 -5.48
N LEU A 229 16.31 5.01 -4.44
CA LEU A 229 16.12 5.64 -3.13
C LEU A 229 17.46 5.99 -2.49
N VAL A 230 18.46 5.13 -2.57
CA VAL A 230 19.80 5.40 -2.03
C VAL A 230 20.48 6.58 -2.75
N ALA A 231 20.25 6.76 -4.04
CA ALA A 231 20.77 7.89 -4.80
C ALA A 231 20.03 9.22 -4.57
N ALA A 232 18.80 9.18 -4.06
CA ALA A 232 17.98 10.39 -3.89
C ALA A 232 18.50 11.30 -2.77
N ASP A 233 18.58 12.62 -3.03
CA ASP A 233 18.81 13.63 -2.00
C ASP A 233 17.53 13.94 -1.22
N VAL A 234 16.37 13.95 -1.91
CA VAL A 234 15.05 14.14 -1.29
C VAL A 234 14.04 13.20 -1.98
N VAL A 235 13.27 12.47 -1.18
CA VAL A 235 12.12 11.69 -1.69
C VAL A 235 10.83 12.50 -1.47
N VAL A 236 9.94 12.49 -2.47
CA VAL A 236 8.69 13.23 -2.44
C VAL A 236 7.48 12.29 -2.59
N LEU A 237 6.51 12.41 -1.69
CA LEU A 237 5.25 11.69 -1.71
C LEU A 237 4.07 12.68 -1.71
N PRO A 238 3.65 13.23 -2.89
CA PRO A 238 2.66 14.30 -3.00
C PRO A 238 1.22 13.78 -3.00
N SER A 239 0.96 12.62 -2.42
CA SER A 239 -0.29 11.87 -2.53
C SER A 239 -1.49 12.64 -1.99
N ARG A 240 -2.66 12.40 -2.58
CA ARG A 240 -3.95 12.92 -2.13
C ARG A 240 -4.55 12.08 -1.02
N TRP A 241 -4.16 10.84 -0.93
CA TRP A 241 -4.53 9.92 0.14
C TRP A 241 -3.61 8.69 0.16
N GLU A 242 -3.24 8.25 1.36
CA GLU A 242 -2.48 7.04 1.63
C GLU A 242 -3.02 6.33 2.89
N ALA A 243 -3.09 5.02 2.87
CA ALA A 243 -3.30 4.26 4.11
C ALA A 243 -1.97 4.10 4.85
N ARG A 244 -1.13 3.19 4.37
CA ARG A 244 0.22 2.96 4.88
C ARG A 244 1.16 2.84 3.69
N SER A 245 1.74 3.97 3.29
CA SER A 245 2.57 4.07 2.09
C SER A 245 3.81 3.18 2.19
N LEU A 246 3.97 2.24 1.25
CA LEU A 246 5.19 1.45 1.12
C LEU A 246 6.38 2.35 0.76
N THR A 247 6.19 3.28 -0.17
CA THR A 247 7.24 4.22 -0.58
C THR A 247 7.75 5.07 0.58
N ALA A 248 6.87 5.55 1.47
CA ALA A 248 7.30 6.26 2.67
C ALA A 248 8.14 5.36 3.60
N GLN A 249 7.70 4.11 3.79
CA GLN A 249 8.45 3.14 4.58
C GLN A 249 9.82 2.85 3.96
N GLU A 250 9.85 2.65 2.65
CA GLU A 250 11.09 2.39 1.90
C GLU A 250 12.05 3.58 1.98
N ALA A 251 11.58 4.81 1.79
CA ALA A 251 12.39 6.02 1.87
C ALA A 251 13.01 6.22 3.27
N LEU A 252 12.22 6.07 4.34
CA LEU A 252 12.71 6.24 5.70
C LEU A 252 13.68 5.11 6.10
N ARG A 253 13.44 3.87 5.68
CA ARG A 253 14.36 2.75 5.89
C ARG A 253 15.68 2.93 5.13
N ALA A 254 15.62 3.53 3.94
CA ALA A 254 16.82 3.89 3.18
C ALA A 254 17.58 5.08 3.77
N GLY A 255 17.08 5.67 4.87
CA GLY A 255 17.68 6.84 5.49
C GLY A 255 17.64 8.08 4.58
N ARG A 256 16.56 8.26 3.81
CA ARG A 256 16.42 9.41 2.93
C ARG A 256 15.43 10.44 3.49
N PRO A 257 15.76 11.74 3.34
CA PRO A 257 14.82 12.79 3.72
C PRO A 257 13.54 12.64 2.90
N LEU A 258 12.39 12.67 3.56
CA LEU A 258 11.07 12.55 2.92
C LEU A 258 10.28 13.84 3.12
N VAL A 259 9.74 14.37 2.02
CA VAL A 259 8.68 15.39 2.03
C VAL A 259 7.38 14.71 1.58
N ALA A 260 6.37 14.69 2.44
CA ALA A 260 5.11 14.01 2.16
C ALA A 260 3.90 14.89 2.49
N THR A 261 2.78 14.61 1.83
CA THR A 261 1.51 15.25 2.18
C THR A 261 0.91 14.65 3.45
N ALA A 262 0.33 15.49 4.30
CA ALA A 262 -0.35 15.09 5.54
C ALA A 262 -1.73 14.50 5.25
N VAL A 263 -1.78 13.27 4.72
CA VAL A 263 -3.02 12.60 4.29
C VAL A 263 -3.14 11.20 4.85
N GLY A 264 -4.38 10.78 5.16
CA GLY A 264 -4.70 9.43 5.61
C GLY A 264 -3.83 8.98 6.79
N GLY A 265 -3.17 7.83 6.64
CA GLY A 265 -2.25 7.30 7.66
C GLY A 265 -0.82 7.82 7.59
N THR A 266 -0.48 8.73 6.64
CA THR A 266 0.90 9.24 6.50
C THR A 266 1.42 9.92 7.75
N PRO A 267 0.67 10.85 8.43
CA PRO A 267 1.19 11.54 9.61
C PRO A 267 1.56 10.59 10.75
N GLU A 268 0.74 9.58 11.01
CA GLU A 268 1.04 8.60 12.07
C GLU A 268 2.19 7.67 11.66
N LEU A 269 2.28 7.31 10.40
CA LEU A 269 3.35 6.48 9.89
C LEU A 269 4.71 7.15 10.05
N VAL A 270 4.85 8.40 9.60
CA VAL A 270 6.15 9.07 9.54
C VAL A 270 6.47 9.88 10.80
N ARG A 271 5.46 10.25 11.61
CA ARG A 271 5.62 11.07 12.82
C ARG A 271 6.46 12.34 12.54
N ASP A 272 7.59 12.52 13.24
CA ASP A 272 8.58 13.60 13.05
C ASP A 272 9.73 13.22 12.09
N GLY A 273 9.66 12.02 11.50
CA GLY A 273 10.66 11.48 10.59
C GLY A 273 10.55 11.96 9.13
N ALA A 274 9.60 12.86 8.84
CA ALA A 274 9.45 13.45 7.52
C ALA A 274 8.95 14.89 7.63
N VAL A 275 9.14 15.69 6.57
CA VAL A 275 8.51 17.00 6.45
C VAL A 275 7.11 16.81 5.88
N LEU A 276 6.09 17.18 6.66
CA LEU A 276 4.69 17.08 6.23
C LEU A 276 4.18 18.43 5.70
N VAL A 277 3.51 18.39 4.54
CA VAL A 277 2.90 19.54 3.88
C VAL A 277 1.40 19.32 3.63
N PRO A 278 0.58 20.36 3.47
CA PRO A 278 -0.81 20.23 3.12
C PRO A 278 -1.00 19.55 1.75
N PRO A 279 -2.02 18.69 1.57
CA PRO A 279 -2.29 18.06 0.29
C PRO A 279 -2.73 19.10 -0.76
N GLY A 280 -2.19 18.95 -1.99
CA GLY A 280 -2.47 19.85 -3.12
C GLY A 280 -1.76 21.21 -3.04
N ASP A 281 -0.99 21.49 -2.00
CA ASP A 281 -0.21 22.72 -1.88
C ASP A 281 1.18 22.54 -2.52
N ALA A 282 1.26 22.86 -3.82
CA ALA A 282 2.50 22.76 -4.58
C ALA A 282 3.58 23.73 -4.06
N ARG A 283 3.18 24.90 -3.51
CA ARG A 283 4.12 25.87 -2.95
C ARG A 283 4.76 25.34 -1.67
N ALA A 284 3.96 24.84 -0.75
CA ALA A 284 4.48 24.25 0.48
C ALA A 284 5.40 23.05 0.17
N LEU A 285 5.01 22.20 -0.79
CA LEU A 285 5.83 21.08 -1.25
C LEU A 285 7.18 21.58 -1.80
N GLY A 286 7.13 22.55 -2.71
CA GLY A 286 8.32 23.11 -3.35
C GLY A 286 9.29 23.75 -2.35
N LEU A 287 8.77 24.55 -1.42
CA LEU A 287 9.59 25.19 -0.39
C LEU A 287 10.21 24.19 0.58
N ALA A 288 9.48 23.14 0.95
CA ALA A 288 10.00 22.09 1.83
C ALA A 288 11.13 21.29 1.16
N VAL A 289 10.98 20.93 -0.12
CA VAL A 289 12.04 20.27 -0.89
C VAL A 289 13.26 21.18 -1.02
N ARG A 290 13.05 22.44 -1.41
CA ARG A 290 14.13 23.43 -1.56
C ARG A 290 14.92 23.61 -0.27
N ALA A 291 14.24 23.74 0.88
CA ALA A 291 14.90 23.87 2.18
C ALA A 291 15.82 22.70 2.51
N LEU A 292 15.44 21.47 2.15
CA LEU A 292 16.28 20.29 2.37
C LEU A 292 17.44 20.20 1.37
N LEU A 293 17.25 20.66 0.14
CA LEU A 293 18.34 20.73 -0.85
C LEU A 293 19.38 21.78 -0.51
N ASP A 294 18.96 22.94 0.05
CA ASP A 294 19.83 24.04 0.41
C ASP A 294 20.56 23.84 1.76
N ASP A 295 20.06 22.97 2.64
CA ASP A 295 20.64 22.67 3.94
C ASP A 295 20.86 21.17 4.14
N PRO A 296 22.02 20.64 3.76
CA PRO A 296 22.36 19.23 3.93
C PRO A 296 22.33 18.75 5.40
N ALA A 297 22.57 19.64 6.36
CA ALA A 297 22.50 19.30 7.79
C ALA A 297 21.05 19.08 8.23
N ALA A 298 20.13 19.95 7.80
CA ALA A 298 18.69 19.77 8.03
C ALA A 298 18.18 18.50 7.35
N ALA A 299 18.60 18.22 6.10
CA ALA A 299 18.26 17.01 5.38
C ALA A 299 18.73 15.75 6.13
N ALA A 300 19.99 15.73 6.58
CA ALA A 300 20.54 14.62 7.36
C ALA A 300 19.78 14.43 8.70
N ALA A 301 19.41 15.51 9.37
CA ALA A 301 18.63 15.44 10.61
C ALA A 301 17.22 14.84 10.39
N VAL A 302 16.53 15.22 9.29
CA VAL A 302 15.23 14.61 8.90
C VAL A 302 15.41 13.14 8.60
N ALA A 303 16.42 12.78 7.80
CA ALA A 303 16.72 11.39 7.44
C ALA A 303 17.00 10.53 8.67
N ALA A 304 17.80 11.02 9.63
CA ALA A 304 18.12 10.31 10.86
C ALA A 304 16.86 10.06 11.72
N ARG A 305 16.00 11.07 11.91
CA ARG A 305 14.71 10.87 12.60
C ARG A 305 13.83 9.87 11.85
N GLY A 306 13.75 9.97 10.52
CA GLY A 306 13.00 9.06 9.69
C GLY A 306 13.45 7.60 9.85
N HIS A 307 14.75 7.38 9.83
CA HIS A 307 15.33 6.05 10.06
C HIS A 307 15.03 5.50 11.46
N ALA A 308 15.12 6.36 12.50
CA ALA A 308 14.76 5.98 13.87
C ALA A 308 13.26 5.63 14.00
N VAL A 309 12.36 6.39 13.36
CA VAL A 309 10.93 6.06 13.29
C VAL A 309 10.71 4.72 12.59
N ALA A 310 11.40 4.49 11.45
CA ALA A 310 11.28 3.26 10.68
C ALA A 310 11.70 2.01 11.47
N ALA A 311 12.66 2.13 12.37
CA ALA A 311 13.10 1.05 13.25
C ALA A 311 12.02 0.61 14.27
N THR A 312 10.99 1.42 14.50
CA THR A 312 9.87 1.10 15.41
C THR A 312 8.71 0.38 14.71
N TRP A 313 8.73 0.25 13.40
CA TRP A 313 7.63 -0.37 12.68
C TRP A 313 7.70 -1.89 12.70
N PRO A 314 6.54 -2.56 12.63
CA PRO A 314 6.52 -4.00 12.48
C PRO A 314 7.19 -4.41 11.17
N THR A 315 7.85 -5.56 11.21
CA THR A 315 8.38 -6.27 10.04
C THR A 315 7.27 -7.03 9.30
N GLU A 316 7.63 -7.67 8.19
CA GLU A 316 6.71 -8.60 7.52
C GLU A 316 6.42 -9.81 8.41
N ASP A 317 7.43 -10.33 9.12
CA ASP A 317 7.28 -11.45 10.05
C ASP A 317 6.36 -11.08 11.22
N ASP A 318 6.52 -9.89 11.84
CA ASP A 318 5.60 -9.41 12.88
C ASP A 318 4.15 -9.31 12.39
N THR A 319 3.97 -8.94 11.12
CA THR A 319 2.64 -8.88 10.50
C THR A 319 2.05 -10.28 10.31
N VAL A 320 2.86 -11.26 9.90
CA VAL A 320 2.47 -12.67 9.80
C VAL A 320 2.12 -13.23 11.16
N ASP A 321 2.96 -12.99 12.18
CA ASP A 321 2.72 -13.43 13.57
C ASP A 321 1.39 -12.90 14.11
N GLN A 322 1.11 -11.61 13.89
CA GLN A 322 -0.15 -10.98 14.30
C GLN A 322 -1.36 -11.67 13.64
N VAL A 323 -1.27 -11.95 12.34
CA VAL A 323 -2.38 -12.57 11.58
C VAL A 323 -2.52 -14.04 11.98
N ALA A 324 -1.43 -14.77 12.15
CA ALA A 324 -1.44 -16.16 12.60
C ALA A 324 -2.05 -16.29 14.00
N ALA A 325 -1.70 -15.40 14.93
CA ALA A 325 -2.29 -15.34 16.27
C ALA A 325 -3.80 -15.05 16.22
N LEU A 326 -4.22 -14.10 15.37
CA LEU A 326 -5.64 -13.80 15.15
C LEU A 326 -6.41 -15.01 14.63
N TYR A 327 -5.86 -15.78 13.68
CA TYR A 327 -6.55 -16.95 13.19
C TYR A 327 -6.70 -18.03 14.27
N ARG A 328 -5.67 -18.27 15.06
CA ARG A 328 -5.75 -19.21 16.20
C ARG A 328 -6.79 -18.77 17.25
N GLU A 329 -6.89 -17.46 17.51
CA GLU A 329 -7.94 -16.89 18.38
C GLU A 329 -9.34 -17.15 17.84
N LEU A 330 -9.55 -17.07 16.52
CA LEU A 330 -10.85 -17.29 15.88
C LEU A 330 -11.25 -18.77 15.80
N LEU A 331 -10.28 -19.67 15.84
CA LEU A 331 -10.49 -21.11 15.71
C LEU A 331 -10.62 -21.83 17.06
N GLY A 332 -10.25 -21.16 18.15
CA GLY A 332 -10.48 -21.63 19.51
C GLY A 332 -9.41 -22.34 20.18
#